data_a9d32e4b53c2010e6ae85e836074ce1e
#
_entry.id   a9d32e4b53c2010e6ae85e836074ce1e
#
_cell.length_a   1.000
_cell.length_b   1.000
_cell.length_c   1.000
_cell.angle_alpha   90.00
_cell.angle_beta   90.00
_cell.angle_gamma   90.00
#
_symmetry.space_group_name_H-M   'P 1'
#
loop_
_entity.id
_entity.type
_entity.pdbx_description
1 polymer ?
#
loop_
_entity_poly.entity_id
_entity_poly.type
_entity_poly.pdbx_seq_one_letter_code
_entity_poly.pdbx_strand_id
1 'polypeptide(L)'
;MIQLKLTFIYVLVAGVLSAQNFKAGAIGGISTSQVSGDQLGGFNKVGVKLGSFVNHPINSATRGELAMYYIDKGSNDLNSNFRIDLSYIETSWSIQKTSKGFIYEGGLLFSILVDGKTYDIYGYEDITKGDFNKIDIGAKLAAGIKLKPKLLMFWEITNSLPFTPFQDHPGGASYGLNKGKYNSILSFSLRYLYSK
;
A
#
# COMPACT_ATOMS: atom_id res chain seq x y z
N MET A 1 23.80 17.91 -33.07
CA MET A 1 22.74 18.56 -32.27
C MET A 1 21.32 18.35 -32.80
N ILE A 2 21.08 18.47 -34.10
CA ILE A 2 19.73 18.28 -34.70
C ILE A 2 19.21 16.85 -34.54
N GLN A 3 20.03 15.84 -34.77
CA GLN A 3 19.63 14.43 -34.62
C GLN A 3 19.20 14.07 -33.18
N LEU A 4 19.88 14.60 -32.16
CA LEU A 4 19.52 14.37 -30.75
C LEU A 4 18.14 14.97 -30.43
N LYS A 5 17.82 16.15 -30.97
CA LYS A 5 16.51 16.79 -30.82
C LYS A 5 15.39 16.00 -31.53
N LEU A 6 15.65 15.48 -32.73
CA LEU A 6 14.71 14.62 -33.46
C LEU A 6 14.43 13.31 -32.69
N THR A 7 15.47 12.65 -32.19
CA THR A 7 15.33 11.42 -31.40
C THR A 7 14.48 11.68 -30.13
N PHE A 8 14.73 12.81 -29.45
CA PHE A 8 13.94 13.18 -28.26
C PHE A 8 12.47 13.43 -28.60
N ILE A 9 12.17 14.10 -29.72
CA ILE A 9 10.80 14.32 -30.21
C ILE A 9 10.13 13.00 -30.59
N TYR A 10 10.83 12.07 -31.25
CA TYR A 10 10.29 10.75 -31.58
C TYR A 10 9.93 9.93 -30.33
N VAL A 11 10.79 9.94 -29.31
CA VAL A 11 10.54 9.25 -28.02
C VAL A 11 9.33 9.86 -27.29
N LEU A 12 9.23 11.21 -27.33
CA LEU A 12 8.10 11.93 -26.72
C LEU A 12 6.76 11.62 -27.43
N VAL A 13 6.75 11.63 -28.77
CA VAL A 13 5.56 11.32 -29.58
C VAL A 13 5.16 9.84 -29.45
N ALA A 14 6.12 8.91 -29.44
CA ALA A 14 5.85 7.49 -29.20
C ALA A 14 5.27 7.25 -27.81
N GLY A 15 5.75 7.97 -26.78
CA GLY A 15 5.21 7.95 -25.42
C GLY A 15 3.75 8.42 -25.35
N VAL A 16 3.39 9.49 -26.05
CA VAL A 16 2.02 10.02 -26.09
C VAL A 16 1.05 9.05 -26.81
N LEU A 17 1.48 8.40 -27.88
CA LEU A 17 0.66 7.41 -28.59
C LEU A 17 0.38 6.16 -27.75
N SER A 18 1.33 5.75 -26.89
CA SER A 18 1.15 4.63 -25.97
C SER A 18 0.28 4.99 -24.74
N ALA A 19 0.17 6.27 -24.40
CA ALA A 19 -0.61 6.76 -23.25
C ALA A 19 -2.13 6.60 -23.43
N GLN A 20 -2.63 6.43 -24.63
CA GLN A 20 -4.07 6.34 -24.93
C GLN A 20 -4.78 5.15 -24.29
N ASN A 21 -4.04 4.11 -23.90
CA ASN A 21 -4.59 2.91 -23.26
C ASN A 21 -4.56 2.97 -21.71
N PHE A 22 -3.94 4.00 -21.13
CA PHE A 22 -3.91 4.15 -19.68
C PHE A 22 -5.22 4.72 -19.15
N LYS A 23 -5.71 4.13 -18.07
CA LYS A 23 -6.85 4.64 -17.30
C LYS A 23 -6.38 5.06 -15.92
N ALA A 24 -6.65 6.31 -15.56
CA ALA A 24 -6.31 6.87 -14.27
C ALA A 24 -7.55 7.02 -13.39
N GLY A 25 -7.34 7.02 -12.09
CA GLY A 25 -8.41 7.19 -11.13
C GLY A 25 -7.92 7.56 -9.74
N ALA A 26 -8.89 7.80 -8.84
CA ALA A 26 -8.67 8.05 -7.43
C ALA A 26 -9.00 6.82 -6.59
N ILE A 27 -8.33 6.69 -5.46
CA ILE A 27 -8.56 5.68 -4.42
C ILE A 27 -8.96 6.41 -3.14
N GLY A 28 -10.05 5.96 -2.51
CA GLY A 28 -10.44 6.41 -1.17
C GLY A 28 -10.93 5.21 -0.37
N GLY A 29 -10.49 5.07 0.87
CA GLY A 29 -10.86 3.93 1.69
C GLY A 29 -10.46 4.04 3.15
N ILE A 30 -10.78 2.99 3.87
CA ILE A 30 -10.41 2.79 5.27
C ILE A 30 -9.53 1.54 5.37
N SER A 31 -8.66 1.52 6.35
CA SER A 31 -7.83 0.38 6.69
C SER A 31 -8.03 0.00 8.15
N THR A 32 -7.83 -1.26 8.46
CA THR A 32 -7.58 -1.73 9.81
C THR A 32 -6.26 -2.47 9.81
N SER A 33 -5.45 -2.26 10.82
CA SER A 33 -4.10 -2.82 10.87
C SER A 33 -3.77 -3.39 12.24
N GLN A 34 -2.80 -4.29 12.21
CA GLN A 34 -2.10 -4.81 13.37
C GLN A 34 -0.61 -4.87 13.08
N VAL A 35 0.17 -4.93 14.14
CA VAL A 35 1.62 -5.13 14.10
C VAL A 35 1.92 -6.54 14.59
N SER A 36 2.56 -7.36 13.75
CA SER A 36 3.08 -8.65 14.19
C SER A 36 4.35 -8.44 14.99
N GLY A 37 4.43 -9.04 16.19
CA GLY A 37 5.60 -8.96 17.08
C GLY A 37 5.51 -7.89 18.16
N ASP A 38 4.37 -7.21 18.32
CA ASP A 38 4.11 -6.27 19.43
C ASP A 38 3.37 -6.92 20.61
N GLN A 39 3.05 -8.22 20.51
CA GLN A 39 2.29 -9.00 21.51
C GLN A 39 0.81 -8.58 21.63
N LEU A 40 0.31 -7.68 20.78
CA LEU A 40 -1.08 -7.30 20.70
C LEU A 40 -1.77 -8.09 19.60
N GLY A 41 -2.99 -8.52 19.86
CA GLY A 41 -3.81 -9.24 18.89
C GLY A 41 -4.89 -8.37 18.27
N GLY A 42 -5.17 -8.62 16.97
CA GLY A 42 -6.31 -8.04 16.27
C GLY A 42 -6.02 -6.77 15.46
N PHE A 43 -6.87 -6.55 14.47
CA PHE A 43 -6.80 -5.40 13.56
C PHE A 43 -7.51 -4.17 14.18
N ASN A 44 -7.02 -3.71 15.33
CA ASN A 44 -7.69 -2.71 16.17
C ASN A 44 -7.32 -1.26 15.82
N LYS A 45 -6.33 -1.05 14.95
CA LYS A 45 -5.93 0.28 14.51
C LYS A 45 -6.66 0.62 13.22
N VAL A 46 -7.61 1.55 13.32
CA VAL A 46 -8.31 2.10 12.14
C VAL A 46 -7.48 3.22 11.52
N GLY A 47 -7.42 3.26 10.19
CA GLY A 47 -6.71 4.27 9.42
C GLY A 47 -7.45 4.65 8.15
N VAL A 48 -6.90 5.62 7.43
CA VAL A 48 -7.40 6.06 6.12
C VAL A 48 -6.44 5.63 5.02
N LYS A 49 -6.98 5.47 3.81
CA LYS A 49 -6.24 5.19 2.58
C LYS A 49 -6.72 6.14 1.49
N LEU A 50 -5.83 7.01 0.99
CA LEU A 50 -6.18 8.03 -0.02
C LEU A 50 -5.08 8.13 -1.07
N GLY A 51 -5.44 8.12 -2.35
CA GLY A 51 -4.45 8.22 -3.42
C GLY A 51 -5.02 8.14 -4.82
N SER A 52 -4.15 7.75 -5.74
CA SER A 52 -4.45 7.64 -7.16
C SER A 52 -3.84 6.37 -7.74
N PHE A 53 -4.35 5.96 -8.89
CA PHE A 53 -3.84 4.84 -9.64
C PHE A 53 -3.88 5.10 -11.13
N VAL A 54 -3.04 4.38 -11.84
CA VAL A 54 -3.10 4.22 -13.29
C VAL A 54 -3.08 2.74 -13.62
N ASN A 55 -3.89 2.31 -14.57
CA ASN A 55 -3.86 0.95 -15.06
C ASN A 55 -3.74 0.90 -16.57
N HIS A 56 -3.11 -0.16 -17.06
CA HIS A 56 -2.91 -0.42 -18.48
C HIS A 56 -3.41 -1.84 -18.81
N PRO A 57 -4.27 -2.00 -19.83
CA PRO A 57 -4.72 -3.32 -20.26
C PRO A 57 -3.55 -4.10 -20.87
N ILE A 58 -3.31 -5.31 -20.37
CA ILE A 58 -2.35 -6.27 -20.93
C ILE A 58 -3.05 -7.13 -21.98
N ASN A 59 -4.27 -7.56 -21.64
CA ASN A 59 -5.19 -8.25 -22.55
C ASN A 59 -6.66 -7.98 -22.15
N SER A 60 -7.61 -8.68 -22.76
CA SER A 60 -9.06 -8.46 -22.52
C SER A 60 -9.49 -8.68 -21.06
N ALA A 61 -8.80 -9.52 -20.32
CA ALA A 61 -9.14 -9.88 -18.93
C ALA A 61 -8.12 -9.40 -17.89
N THR A 62 -6.92 -9.00 -18.33
CA THR A 62 -5.78 -8.72 -17.43
C THR A 62 -5.31 -7.28 -17.60
N ARG A 63 -4.98 -6.61 -16.48
CA ARG A 63 -4.43 -5.26 -16.43
C ARG A 63 -3.26 -5.21 -15.48
N GLY A 64 -2.25 -4.39 -15.80
CA GLY A 64 -1.25 -3.93 -14.83
C GLY A 64 -1.76 -2.65 -14.17
N GLU A 65 -1.56 -2.50 -12.89
CA GLU A 65 -1.88 -1.28 -12.13
C GLU A 65 -0.65 -0.80 -11.36
N LEU A 66 -0.42 0.50 -11.42
CA LEU A 66 0.47 1.23 -10.55
C LEU A 66 -0.38 2.20 -9.73
N ALA A 67 -0.30 2.12 -8.40
CA ALA A 67 -1.01 3.04 -7.53
C ALA A 67 -0.04 3.69 -6.54
N MET A 68 -0.35 4.92 -6.14
CA MET A 68 0.34 5.64 -5.07
C MET A 68 -0.70 6.21 -4.12
N TYR A 69 -0.51 5.97 -2.83
CA TYR A 69 -1.46 6.42 -1.81
C TYR A 69 -0.80 6.66 -0.45
N TYR A 70 -1.40 7.55 0.29
CA TYR A 70 -1.19 7.67 1.72
C TYR A 70 -2.00 6.60 2.44
N ILE A 71 -1.42 5.99 3.49
CA ILE A 71 -2.10 5.01 4.32
C ILE A 71 -1.62 5.09 5.77
N ASP A 72 -2.58 5.06 6.70
CA ASP A 72 -2.29 4.87 8.12
C ASP A 72 -2.28 3.39 8.46
N LYS A 73 -1.26 2.99 9.22
CA LYS A 73 -1.01 1.64 9.74
C LYS A 73 -0.68 1.69 11.24
N GLY A 74 -0.46 0.54 11.85
CA GLY A 74 0.00 0.45 13.23
C GLY A 74 -0.77 -0.57 14.05
N SER A 75 -0.76 -0.38 15.36
CA SER A 75 -1.43 -1.23 16.34
C SER A 75 -2.09 -0.38 17.43
N ASN A 76 -3.17 -0.89 18.02
CA ASN A 76 -3.86 -0.26 19.13
C ASN A 76 -4.33 -1.33 20.11
N ASP A 77 -3.97 -1.18 21.38
CA ASP A 77 -4.50 -2.02 22.44
C ASP A 77 -5.87 -1.49 22.91
N LEU A 78 -6.87 -2.36 22.97
CA LEU A 78 -8.21 -1.99 23.42
C LEU A 78 -8.32 -1.90 24.96
N ASN A 79 -7.34 -2.47 25.71
CA ASN A 79 -7.35 -2.56 27.16
C ASN A 79 -6.41 -1.57 27.85
N SER A 80 -5.52 -0.96 27.10
CA SER A 80 -4.57 0.05 27.58
C SER A 80 -4.48 1.20 26.60
N ASN A 81 -3.67 2.21 26.90
CA ASN A 81 -3.40 3.32 25.97
C ASN A 81 -2.20 3.03 25.05
N PHE A 82 -1.66 1.81 25.07
CA PHE A 82 -0.55 1.44 24.19
C PHE A 82 -1.00 1.49 22.72
N ARG A 83 -0.26 2.24 21.92
CA ARG A 83 -0.59 2.46 20.52
C ARG A 83 0.67 2.70 19.68
N ILE A 84 0.68 2.19 18.49
CA ILE A 84 1.68 2.49 17.46
C ILE A 84 0.94 3.15 16.29
N ASP A 85 1.31 4.37 15.96
CA ASP A 85 0.78 5.13 14.83
C ASP A 85 1.87 5.26 13.77
N LEU A 86 1.59 4.79 12.57
CA LEU A 86 2.51 4.83 11.43
C LEU A 86 1.77 5.38 10.21
N SER A 87 2.36 6.36 9.56
CA SER A 87 1.83 6.94 8.31
C SER A 87 2.81 6.73 7.19
N TYR A 88 2.33 6.19 6.06
CA TYR A 88 3.15 5.85 4.90
C TYR A 88 2.65 6.51 3.62
N ILE A 89 3.60 6.85 2.75
CA ILE A 89 3.36 6.95 1.30
C ILE A 89 3.74 5.59 0.72
N GLU A 90 2.78 4.96 0.06
CA GLU A 90 2.91 3.61 -0.47
C GLU A 90 2.69 3.58 -1.97
N THR A 91 3.60 2.95 -2.69
CA THR A 91 3.47 2.65 -4.11
C THR A 91 3.20 1.17 -4.26
N SER A 92 2.13 0.81 -4.96
CA SER A 92 1.82 -0.60 -5.26
C SER A 92 1.94 -0.87 -6.75
N TRP A 93 2.56 -2.00 -7.07
CA TRP A 93 2.66 -2.53 -8.42
C TRP A 93 1.97 -3.87 -8.46
N SER A 94 0.88 -3.98 -9.23
CA SER A 94 0.01 -5.15 -9.19
C SER A 94 -0.52 -5.55 -10.56
N ILE A 95 -0.96 -6.81 -10.64
CA ILE A 95 -1.68 -7.37 -11.79
C ILE A 95 -3.10 -7.68 -11.34
N GLN A 96 -4.05 -7.22 -12.14
CA GLN A 96 -5.48 -7.47 -11.97
C GLN A 96 -5.97 -8.44 -13.04
N LYS A 97 -6.79 -9.42 -12.64
CA LYS A 97 -7.49 -10.34 -13.54
C LYS A 97 -8.99 -10.29 -13.28
N THR A 98 -9.76 -9.97 -14.31
CA THR A 98 -11.23 -9.97 -14.23
C THR A 98 -11.76 -11.34 -14.64
N SER A 99 -12.58 -11.95 -13.80
CA SER A 99 -13.23 -13.24 -14.06
C SER A 99 -14.60 -13.29 -13.40
N LYS A 100 -15.63 -13.68 -14.13
CA LYS A 100 -17.01 -13.84 -13.63
C LYS A 100 -17.56 -12.66 -12.81
N GLY A 101 -17.22 -11.43 -13.20
CA GLY A 101 -17.65 -10.19 -12.51
C GLY A 101 -16.78 -9.76 -11.34
N PHE A 102 -15.86 -10.59 -10.88
CA PHE A 102 -14.87 -10.28 -9.86
C PHE A 102 -13.55 -9.80 -10.50
N ILE A 103 -12.84 -8.97 -9.76
CA ILE A 103 -11.49 -8.50 -10.09
C ILE A 103 -10.57 -9.04 -9.00
N TYR A 104 -9.64 -9.91 -9.37
CA TYR A 104 -8.60 -10.41 -8.49
C TYR A 104 -7.32 -9.62 -8.73
N GLU A 105 -6.65 -9.23 -7.67
CA GLU A 105 -5.44 -8.42 -7.75
C GLU A 105 -4.35 -9.01 -6.86
N GLY A 106 -3.13 -9.07 -7.38
CA GLY A 106 -1.94 -9.47 -6.64
C GLY A 106 -0.76 -8.58 -7.01
N GLY A 107 0.07 -8.22 -6.04
CA GLY A 107 1.17 -7.30 -6.28
C GLY A 107 2.12 -7.12 -5.13
N LEU A 108 3.08 -6.24 -5.35
CA LEU A 108 4.09 -5.82 -4.39
C LEU A 108 3.85 -4.37 -3.97
N LEU A 109 4.29 -4.05 -2.76
CA LEU A 109 4.20 -2.74 -2.14
C LEU A 109 5.60 -2.25 -1.81
N PHE A 110 5.82 -0.97 -2.04
CA PHE A 110 6.98 -0.24 -1.56
C PHE A 110 6.47 0.98 -0.79
N SER A 111 6.77 1.03 0.49
CA SER A 111 6.25 2.03 1.42
C SER A 111 7.38 2.84 2.03
N ILE A 112 7.19 4.15 2.13
CA ILE A 112 8.11 5.08 2.80
C ILE A 112 7.38 5.64 4.01
N LEU A 113 7.95 5.46 5.20
CA LEU A 113 7.44 6.03 6.45
C LEU A 113 7.56 7.55 6.42
N VAL A 114 6.44 8.23 6.62
CA VAL A 114 6.34 9.70 6.70
C VAL A 114 6.32 10.16 8.14
N ASP A 115 5.57 9.47 9.00
CA ASP A 115 5.47 9.73 10.43
C ASP A 115 5.31 8.42 11.20
N GLY A 116 5.90 8.35 12.41
CA GLY A 116 5.81 7.18 13.26
C GLY A 116 5.90 7.55 14.73
N LYS A 117 4.95 7.06 15.53
CA LYS A 117 4.85 7.33 16.97
C LYS A 117 4.48 6.09 17.73
N THR A 118 5.04 5.95 18.92
CA THR A 118 4.65 4.91 19.89
C THR A 118 4.19 5.59 21.15
N TYR A 119 3.08 5.14 21.69
CA TYR A 119 2.54 5.59 22.99
C TYR A 119 2.66 4.45 23.97
N ASP A 120 3.04 4.77 25.21
CA ASP A 120 3.13 3.79 26.30
C ASP A 120 1.72 3.41 26.83
N ILE A 121 1.67 2.53 27.82
CA ILE A 121 0.41 2.03 28.44
C ILE A 121 -0.39 3.16 29.13
N TYR A 122 0.23 4.29 29.43
CA TYR A 122 -0.42 5.48 30.04
C TYR A 122 -0.84 6.51 28.99
N GLY A 123 -0.44 6.32 27.72
CA GLY A 123 -0.76 7.22 26.61
C GLY A 123 0.27 8.33 26.39
N TYR A 124 1.43 8.27 27.02
CA TYR A 124 2.52 9.20 26.77
C TYR A 124 3.31 8.78 25.53
N GLU A 125 3.69 9.73 24.68
CA GLU A 125 4.55 9.47 23.55
C GLU A 125 5.93 9.00 24.04
N ASP A 126 6.33 7.82 23.58
CA ASP A 126 7.62 7.23 23.90
C ASP A 126 8.66 7.59 22.84
N ILE A 127 9.38 8.68 23.09
CA ILE A 127 10.39 9.23 22.17
C ILE A 127 11.63 8.30 22.08
N THR A 128 11.86 7.43 23.06
CA THR A 128 13.06 6.57 23.12
C THR A 128 12.94 5.31 22.24
N LYS A 129 11.73 4.96 21.80
CA LYS A 129 11.47 3.81 20.93
C LYS A 129 11.42 4.16 19.44
N GLY A 130 11.82 5.38 19.06
CA GLY A 130 11.60 5.97 17.75
C GLY A 130 12.51 5.50 16.60
N ASP A 131 13.23 4.38 16.71
CA ASP A 131 14.03 3.86 15.59
C ASP A 131 13.16 3.01 14.66
N PHE A 132 12.33 3.70 13.85
CA PHE A 132 11.58 3.07 12.78
C PHE A 132 12.38 3.01 11.50
N ASN A 133 12.37 1.85 10.84
CA ASN A 133 12.88 1.71 9.49
C ASN A 133 12.00 2.51 8.52
N LYS A 134 12.63 3.33 7.68
CA LYS A 134 11.91 4.22 6.76
C LYS A 134 11.27 3.48 5.59
N ILE A 135 11.73 2.27 5.28
CA ILE A 135 11.29 1.50 4.12
C ILE A 135 10.60 0.23 4.61
N ASP A 136 9.42 -0.03 4.07
CA ASP A 136 8.67 -1.28 4.24
C ASP A 136 8.32 -1.83 2.86
N ILE A 137 8.64 -3.09 2.61
CA ILE A 137 8.28 -3.80 1.38
C ILE A 137 7.26 -4.87 1.75
N GLY A 138 6.16 -4.91 1.01
CA GLY A 138 5.06 -5.80 1.29
C GLY A 138 4.52 -6.51 0.06
N ALA A 139 3.63 -7.46 0.32
CA ALA A 139 2.82 -8.12 -0.68
C ALA A 139 1.35 -7.77 -0.48
N LYS A 140 0.60 -7.74 -1.58
CA LYS A 140 -0.82 -7.41 -1.63
C LYS A 140 -1.60 -8.50 -2.36
N LEU A 141 -2.75 -8.87 -1.79
CA LEU A 141 -3.81 -9.60 -2.45
C LEU A 141 -5.12 -8.81 -2.29
N ALA A 142 -5.91 -8.74 -3.35
CA ALA A 142 -7.19 -8.06 -3.29
C ALA A 142 -8.25 -8.75 -4.16
N ALA A 143 -9.50 -8.58 -3.76
CA ALA A 143 -10.67 -8.93 -4.54
C ALA A 143 -11.57 -7.71 -4.67
N GLY A 144 -12.07 -7.46 -5.87
CA GLY A 144 -12.92 -6.31 -6.15
C GLY A 144 -14.11 -6.66 -7.02
N ILE A 145 -15.08 -5.76 -7.04
CA ILE A 145 -16.25 -5.80 -7.92
C ILE A 145 -16.47 -4.45 -8.56
N LYS A 146 -17.10 -4.45 -9.72
CA LYS A 146 -17.51 -3.24 -10.40
C LYS A 146 -18.92 -2.86 -9.97
N LEU A 147 -19.07 -1.77 -9.21
CA LEU A 147 -20.36 -1.25 -8.77
C LEU A 147 -21.05 -0.43 -9.87
N LYS A 148 -20.28 0.41 -10.58
CA LYS A 148 -20.74 1.25 -11.69
C LYS A 148 -19.65 1.31 -12.77
N PRO A 149 -19.92 1.81 -13.99
CA PRO A 149 -18.94 1.88 -15.06
C PRO A 149 -17.61 2.53 -14.67
N LYS A 150 -17.63 3.48 -13.72
CA LYS A 150 -16.46 4.22 -13.23
C LYS A 150 -16.13 3.94 -11.77
N LEU A 151 -16.93 3.13 -11.05
CA LEU A 151 -16.77 2.91 -9.62
C LEU A 151 -16.52 1.43 -9.34
N LEU A 152 -15.37 1.15 -8.75
CA LEU A 152 -14.94 -0.17 -8.31
C LEU A 152 -14.84 -0.20 -6.78
N MET A 153 -15.08 -1.34 -6.19
CA MET A 153 -14.95 -1.59 -4.77
C MET A 153 -13.98 -2.75 -4.55
N PHE A 154 -13.05 -2.60 -3.62
CA PHE A 154 -12.02 -3.58 -3.33
C PHE A 154 -11.92 -3.88 -1.85
N TRP A 155 -11.71 -5.16 -1.53
CA TRP A 155 -11.19 -5.66 -0.27
C TRP A 155 -9.75 -6.10 -0.51
N GLU A 156 -8.86 -5.74 0.38
CA GLU A 156 -7.43 -5.91 0.19
C GLU A 156 -6.79 -6.36 1.51
N ILE A 157 -5.92 -7.32 1.42
CA ILE A 157 -5.01 -7.73 2.49
C ILE A 157 -3.59 -7.45 2.06
N THR A 158 -2.82 -6.80 2.93
CA THR A 158 -1.40 -6.52 2.69
C THR A 158 -0.59 -6.92 3.91
N ASN A 159 0.64 -7.37 3.67
CA ASN A 159 1.56 -7.78 4.72
C ASN A 159 2.98 -7.37 4.38
N SER A 160 3.74 -6.86 5.35
CA SER A 160 5.17 -6.63 5.17
C SER A 160 5.89 -7.94 4.92
N LEU A 161 6.93 -7.92 4.08
CA LEU A 161 7.77 -9.08 3.84
C LEU A 161 8.73 -9.31 5.01
N PRO A 162 9.10 -10.58 5.30
CA PRO A 162 9.84 -10.94 6.51
C PRO A 162 11.22 -10.30 6.64
N PHE A 163 11.78 -9.75 5.56
CA PHE A 163 13.11 -9.14 5.55
C PHE A 163 13.09 -7.59 5.68
N THR A 164 11.91 -6.98 5.77
CA THR A 164 11.74 -5.54 5.93
C THR A 164 10.82 -5.22 7.12
N PRO A 165 11.26 -5.45 8.36
CA PRO A 165 10.51 -5.02 9.53
C PRO A 165 10.49 -3.48 9.58
N PHE A 166 9.40 -2.88 10.06
CA PHE A 166 9.39 -1.44 10.29
C PHE A 166 10.14 -1.03 11.57
N GLN A 167 10.36 -1.98 12.49
CA GLN A 167 11.18 -1.82 13.67
C GLN A 167 11.92 -3.14 13.94
N ASP A 168 13.23 -3.08 14.09
CA ASP A 168 14.07 -4.24 14.37
C ASP A 168 13.86 -4.75 15.79
N HIS A 169 14.18 -6.03 16.05
CA HIS A 169 14.26 -6.54 17.40
C HIS A 169 15.39 -5.85 18.18
N PRO A 170 15.23 -5.67 19.51
CA PRO A 170 16.27 -5.11 20.36
C PRO A 170 17.60 -5.84 20.15
N GLY A 171 18.69 -5.07 19.98
CA GLY A 171 20.03 -5.60 19.77
C GLY A 171 20.25 -6.28 18.41
N GLY A 172 19.34 -6.08 17.42
CA GLY A 172 19.44 -6.71 16.11
C GLY A 172 19.22 -8.22 16.10
N ALA A 173 18.54 -8.76 17.11
CA ALA A 173 18.23 -10.18 17.20
C ALA A 173 17.41 -10.65 15.98
N SER A 174 17.64 -11.88 15.53
CA SER A 174 16.95 -12.47 14.38
C SER A 174 16.56 -13.91 14.70
N TYR A 175 15.30 -14.26 14.40
CA TYR A 175 14.74 -15.60 14.58
C TYR A 175 14.36 -16.16 13.21
N GLY A 176 15.37 -16.62 12.46
CA GLY A 176 15.22 -17.02 11.07
C GLY A 176 14.93 -15.80 10.17
N LEU A 177 13.77 -15.78 9.51
CA LEU A 177 13.34 -14.64 8.68
C LEU A 177 12.69 -13.52 9.52
N ASN A 178 12.35 -13.77 10.78
CA ASN A 178 11.77 -12.76 11.67
C ASN A 178 12.90 -11.89 12.26
N LYS A 179 12.98 -10.64 11.83
CA LYS A 179 13.97 -9.66 12.26
C LYS A 179 13.40 -8.54 13.13
N GLY A 180 12.09 -8.48 13.32
CA GLY A 180 11.47 -7.39 14.04
C GLY A 180 9.95 -7.41 13.95
N LYS A 181 9.35 -6.22 13.88
CA LYS A 181 7.91 -5.99 13.80
C LYS A 181 7.48 -5.71 12.36
N TYR A 182 6.31 -6.23 11.99
CA TYR A 182 5.78 -6.17 10.63
C TYR A 182 4.34 -5.65 10.61
N ASN A 183 3.98 -4.94 9.55
CA ASN A 183 2.62 -4.47 9.34
C ASN A 183 1.76 -5.53 8.66
N SER A 184 0.56 -5.75 9.18
CA SER A 184 -0.52 -6.52 8.54
C SER A 184 -1.76 -5.64 8.45
N ILE A 185 -2.33 -5.49 7.24
CA ILE A 185 -3.41 -4.55 6.99
C ILE A 185 -4.55 -5.25 6.25
N LEU A 186 -5.77 -4.97 6.68
CA LEU A 186 -6.99 -5.20 5.92
C LEU A 186 -7.51 -3.83 5.47
N SER A 187 -7.84 -3.65 4.21
CA SER A 187 -8.42 -2.40 3.75
C SER A 187 -9.64 -2.62 2.85
N PHE A 188 -10.54 -1.65 2.94
CA PHE A 188 -11.71 -1.52 2.08
C PHE A 188 -11.60 -0.20 1.34
N SER A 189 -11.65 -0.23 0.00
CA SER A 189 -11.48 0.97 -0.80
C SER A 189 -12.46 1.05 -1.97
N LEU A 190 -12.83 2.27 -2.30
CA LEU A 190 -13.49 2.63 -3.54
C LEU A 190 -12.46 3.23 -4.50
N ARG A 191 -12.51 2.80 -5.75
CA ARG A 191 -11.67 3.32 -6.83
C ARG A 191 -12.54 3.94 -7.91
N TYR A 192 -12.31 5.22 -8.18
CA TYR A 192 -13.07 5.98 -9.19
C TYR A 192 -12.22 6.25 -10.41
N LEU A 193 -12.67 5.81 -11.59
CA LEU A 193 -12.01 6.04 -12.87
C LEU A 193 -12.39 7.41 -13.43
N TYR A 194 -11.41 8.23 -13.82
CA TYR A 194 -11.64 9.55 -14.42
C TYR A 194 -12.17 9.46 -15.84
N SER A 195 -11.73 8.47 -16.63
CA SER A 195 -12.23 8.25 -17.98
C SER A 195 -12.90 6.89 -18.13
N LYS A 196 -13.78 6.78 -19.12
CA LYS A 196 -14.42 5.50 -19.49
C LYS A 196 -13.44 4.57 -20.20
#